data_e491f4f142a0e2e31233a791a3577ad3
#
_entry.id   e491f4f142a0e2e31233a791a3577ad3
#
_cell.length_a   1.000
_cell.length_b   1.000
_cell.length_c   1.000
_cell.angle_alpha   90.00
_cell.angle_beta   90.00
_cell.angle_gamma   90.00
#
_symmetry.space_group_name_H-M   'P 1'
#
loop_
_entity.id
_entity.type
_entity.pdbx_description
1 polymer ?
#
loop_
_entity_poly.entity_id
_entity_poly.type
_entity_poly.pdbx_seq_one_letter_code
_entity_poly.pdbx_strand_id
1 'polypeptide(L)'
;MGRPFPGHKLEVGAGRALLQPDLTPRLGSHMKQNTEIDGWLSPSVALVLLESLRDVDTPPVVLEDEAFHISLPRRLGLSDVIDGQMRRYADMRKRRRQLEASEFLDLLRLIARRPDARMVFEAAGDRLGSEYVSRTPRAAGFARRLSPAGFRRRSLLRHLRRVAESLSPGSAIRSDRADPSISVAHCLPAVADDTGSACGIITAAFTACAHGLGESTPVRHPRCESRGDDQCLWEVAPLQN
;
A
#
# COMPACT_ATOMS: atom_id res chain seq x y z
N MET A 1 9.09 -99.61 -1.15
CA MET A 1 8.94 -98.76 0.07
C MET A 1 9.57 -97.41 -0.27
N GLY A 2 8.82 -96.51 -0.75
CA GLY A 2 9.29 -95.14 -1.14
C GLY A 2 8.38 -94.12 -0.54
N ARG A 3 8.92 -93.23 0.26
CA ARG A 3 8.20 -92.07 0.84
C ARG A 3 8.20 -90.95 -0.16
N PRO A 4 7.10 -90.20 -0.32
CA PRO A 4 7.08 -88.98 -1.17
C PRO A 4 7.61 -87.78 -0.42
N PHE A 5 8.35 -86.97 -1.13
CA PHE A 5 8.83 -85.60 -0.71
C PHE A 5 7.71 -84.62 -0.72
N PRO A 6 7.65 -83.69 0.22
CA PRO A 6 6.68 -82.57 0.19
C PRO A 6 7.11 -81.46 -0.74
N GLY A 7 6.15 -80.97 -1.56
CA GLY A 7 6.32 -79.89 -2.50
C GLY A 7 6.48 -78.55 -1.82
N HIS A 8 7.51 -77.83 -2.23
CA HIS A 8 7.69 -76.44 -1.88
C HIS A 8 6.71 -75.51 -2.72
N LYS A 9 5.82 -74.86 -2.03
CA LYS A 9 5.06 -73.72 -2.61
C LYS A 9 5.96 -72.54 -2.68
N LEU A 10 6.21 -72.04 -3.90
CA LEU A 10 6.80 -70.74 -4.15
C LEU A 10 5.72 -69.69 -3.90
N GLU A 11 5.88 -68.85 -2.85
CA GLU A 11 5.13 -67.65 -2.64
C GLU A 11 5.71 -66.58 -3.56
N VAL A 12 4.89 -66.15 -4.49
CA VAL A 12 5.16 -65.00 -5.37
C VAL A 12 5.04 -63.72 -4.52
N GLY A 13 6.17 -63.11 -4.20
CA GLY A 13 6.25 -61.83 -3.49
C GLY A 13 5.58 -60.73 -4.27
N ALA A 14 4.58 -60.11 -3.64
CA ALA A 14 3.93 -58.94 -4.12
C ALA A 14 4.93 -57.76 -4.27
N GLY A 15 5.13 -57.33 -5.49
CA GLY A 15 5.98 -56.18 -5.82
C GLY A 15 5.50 -54.91 -5.11
N ARG A 16 6.38 -54.37 -4.30
CA ARG A 16 6.24 -53.08 -3.70
C ARG A 16 6.22 -52.02 -4.82
N ALA A 17 5.04 -51.47 -5.12
CA ALA A 17 4.89 -50.30 -5.97
C ALA A 17 5.65 -49.13 -5.31
N LEU A 18 6.74 -48.71 -5.90
CA LEU A 18 7.44 -47.46 -5.59
C LEU A 18 6.50 -46.31 -5.91
N LEU A 19 5.97 -45.67 -4.87
CA LEU A 19 5.29 -44.38 -4.97
C LEU A 19 6.26 -43.38 -5.56
N GLN A 20 6.08 -43.02 -6.84
CA GLN A 20 6.71 -41.91 -7.45
C GLN A 20 6.12 -40.62 -6.80
N PRO A 21 6.95 -39.66 -6.35
CA PRO A 21 6.44 -38.38 -5.91
C PRO A 21 5.82 -37.66 -7.12
N ASP A 22 4.57 -37.34 -6.95
CA ASP A 22 3.75 -36.59 -7.92
C ASP A 22 4.34 -35.17 -8.09
N LEU A 23 5.18 -34.98 -9.12
CA LEU A 23 5.75 -33.71 -9.55
C LEU A 23 4.74 -32.98 -10.45
N THR A 24 3.50 -32.86 -10.01
CA THR A 24 2.61 -31.88 -10.61
C THR A 24 2.99 -30.50 -10.10
N PRO A 25 3.47 -29.59 -10.97
CA PRO A 25 3.63 -28.20 -10.56
C PRO A 25 2.23 -27.69 -10.24
N ARG A 26 2.01 -27.35 -8.98
CA ARG A 26 0.84 -26.56 -8.58
C ARG A 26 0.97 -25.23 -9.30
N LEU A 27 0.43 -25.15 -10.49
CA LEU A 27 0.02 -23.89 -11.11
C LEU A 27 -1.00 -23.26 -10.16
N GLY A 28 -0.49 -22.47 -9.23
CA GLY A 28 -1.27 -21.57 -8.42
C GLY A 28 -1.94 -20.61 -9.36
N SER A 29 -3.15 -20.96 -9.81
CA SER A 29 -4.09 -20.06 -10.42
C SER A 29 -4.45 -19.03 -9.35
N HIS A 30 -3.64 -17.97 -9.24
CA HIS A 30 -4.08 -16.70 -8.68
C HIS A 30 -5.21 -16.19 -9.60
N MET A 31 -6.37 -16.80 -9.48
CA MET A 31 -7.60 -16.12 -9.83
C MET A 31 -7.64 -14.88 -8.93
N LYS A 32 -7.25 -13.72 -9.50
CA LYS A 32 -7.56 -12.42 -8.91
C LYS A 32 -9.08 -12.44 -8.70
N GLN A 33 -9.48 -12.76 -7.47
CA GLN A 33 -10.86 -12.56 -7.06
C GLN A 33 -11.12 -11.09 -7.34
N ASN A 34 -12.11 -10.83 -8.14
CA ASN A 34 -12.64 -9.50 -8.40
C ASN A 34 -13.29 -9.06 -7.08
N THR A 35 -12.44 -8.70 -6.10
CA THR A 35 -12.90 -8.19 -4.81
C THR A 35 -13.56 -6.87 -5.14
N GLU A 36 -14.88 -6.82 -5.10
CA GLU A 36 -15.62 -5.56 -5.13
C GLU A 36 -15.06 -4.72 -3.98
N ILE A 37 -14.30 -3.71 -4.36
CA ILE A 37 -13.74 -2.77 -3.40
C ILE A 37 -14.80 -1.72 -3.16
N ASP A 38 -15.58 -1.94 -2.12
CA ASP A 38 -16.55 -0.98 -1.64
C ASP A 38 -15.88 0.06 -0.76
N GLY A 39 -16.26 1.29 -0.95
CA GLY A 39 -15.81 2.38 -0.09
C GLY A 39 -15.70 3.71 -0.79
N TRP A 40 -15.60 4.73 0.03
CA TRP A 40 -15.54 6.12 -0.41
C TRP A 40 -14.36 6.81 0.25
N LEU A 41 -13.67 7.65 -0.49
CA LEU A 41 -12.54 8.43 0.01
C LEU A 41 -12.67 9.90 -0.38
N SER A 42 -11.84 10.73 0.28
CA SER A 42 -11.77 12.13 -0.06
C SER A 42 -11.13 12.32 -1.44
N PRO A 43 -11.73 13.11 -2.35
CA PRO A 43 -11.09 13.47 -3.62
C PRO A 43 -9.71 14.13 -3.46
N SER A 44 -9.41 14.67 -2.27
CA SER A 44 -8.09 15.24 -1.96
C SER A 44 -6.97 14.22 -2.10
N VAL A 45 -7.24 12.93 -1.83
CA VAL A 45 -6.23 11.86 -1.94
C VAL A 45 -5.81 11.68 -3.40
N ALA A 46 -6.78 11.56 -4.30
CA ALA A 46 -6.51 11.45 -5.74
C ALA A 46 -5.90 12.73 -6.31
N LEU A 47 -6.35 13.90 -5.84
CA LEU A 47 -5.78 15.17 -6.25
C LEU A 47 -4.31 15.29 -5.88
N VAL A 48 -3.94 14.99 -4.63
CA VAL A 48 -2.54 15.02 -4.16
C VAL A 48 -1.69 14.02 -4.94
N LEU A 49 -2.22 12.84 -5.26
CA LEU A 49 -1.51 11.85 -6.07
C LEU A 49 -1.20 12.38 -7.47
N LEU A 50 -2.16 13.03 -8.15
CA LEU A 50 -1.93 13.64 -9.47
C LEU A 50 -1.01 14.86 -9.41
N GLU A 51 -1.11 15.68 -8.36
CA GLU A 51 -0.18 16.79 -8.13
C GLU A 51 1.25 16.28 -7.95
N SER A 52 1.44 15.19 -7.18
CA SER A 52 2.75 14.57 -6.99
C SER A 52 3.29 13.96 -8.28
N LEU A 53 2.42 13.34 -9.08
CA LEU A 53 2.79 12.86 -10.41
C LEU A 53 3.30 14.00 -11.29
N ARG A 54 2.58 15.12 -11.35
CA ARG A 54 2.98 16.30 -12.12
C ARG A 54 4.32 16.87 -11.66
N ASP A 55 4.56 16.91 -10.35
CA ASP A 55 5.80 17.48 -9.81
C ASP A 55 7.01 16.56 -10.09
N VAL A 56 6.82 15.23 -10.07
CA VAL A 56 7.87 14.26 -10.47
C VAL A 56 8.16 14.39 -11.96
N ASP A 57 7.15 14.65 -12.80
CA ASP A 57 7.32 14.84 -14.24
C ASP A 57 7.93 16.22 -14.61
N THR A 58 7.94 17.17 -13.66
CA THR A 58 8.49 18.51 -13.91
C THR A 58 10.00 18.49 -13.59
N PRO A 59 10.89 18.74 -14.58
CA PRO A 59 12.33 18.75 -14.34
C PRO A 59 12.70 19.88 -13.38
N PRO A 60 13.69 19.68 -12.47
CA PRO A 60 14.08 20.67 -11.47
C PRO A 60 14.78 21.90 -12.06
N VAL A 61 15.25 21.83 -13.31
CA VAL A 61 15.89 22.93 -14.03
C VAL A 61 15.12 23.20 -15.31
N VAL A 62 14.43 24.33 -15.36
CA VAL A 62 13.82 24.85 -16.58
C VAL A 62 14.86 25.71 -17.25
N LEU A 63 15.33 25.33 -18.44
CA LEU A 63 16.13 26.22 -19.28
C LEU A 63 15.24 27.39 -19.69
N GLU A 64 15.73 28.62 -19.55
CA GLU A 64 14.94 29.85 -19.68
C GLU A 64 14.18 30.01 -21.01
N ASP A 65 14.59 29.26 -22.05
CA ASP A 65 14.01 29.30 -23.40
C ASP A 65 12.97 28.21 -23.69
N GLU A 66 12.75 27.23 -22.79
CA GLU A 66 11.77 26.16 -23.03
C GLU A 66 10.58 26.27 -22.10
N ALA A 67 9.40 26.53 -22.67
CA ALA A 67 8.13 26.40 -21.96
C ALA A 67 7.78 24.92 -21.73
N PHE A 68 8.60 24.23 -20.90
CA PHE A 68 8.44 22.79 -20.59
C PHE A 68 7.04 22.42 -20.12
N HIS A 69 6.38 23.30 -19.39
CA HIS A 69 4.98 23.14 -18.95
C HIS A 69 3.98 23.07 -20.12
N ILE A 70 4.38 23.47 -21.33
CA ILE A 70 3.55 23.41 -22.54
C ILE A 70 4.03 22.29 -23.49
N SER A 71 5.35 22.07 -23.60
CA SER A 71 5.94 21.17 -24.60
C SER A 71 6.00 19.72 -24.13
N LEU A 72 6.39 19.46 -22.88
CA LEU A 72 6.46 18.09 -22.32
C LEU A 72 5.07 17.42 -22.20
N PRO A 73 4.06 18.11 -21.67
CA PRO A 73 2.73 17.54 -21.62
C PRO A 73 2.15 17.20 -22.98
N ARG A 74 2.37 18.04 -23.98
CA ARG A 74 1.93 17.77 -25.36
C ARG A 74 2.68 16.61 -25.99
N ARG A 75 3.98 16.42 -25.70
CA ARG A 75 4.77 15.26 -26.17
C ARG A 75 4.32 13.94 -25.57
N LEU A 76 3.87 13.93 -24.31
CA LEU A 76 3.42 12.72 -23.62
C LEU A 76 1.91 12.45 -23.78
N GLY A 77 1.15 13.37 -24.41
CA GLY A 77 -0.28 13.20 -24.63
C GLY A 77 -1.15 13.12 -23.36
N LEU A 78 -0.56 13.38 -22.20
CA LEU A 78 -1.16 13.14 -20.88
C LEU A 78 -1.64 14.41 -20.17
N SER A 79 -1.20 15.60 -20.60
CA SER A 79 -1.42 16.83 -19.83
C SER A 79 -2.86 17.25 -19.71
N ASP A 80 -3.60 17.25 -20.81
CA ASP A 80 -4.98 17.72 -20.80
C ASP A 80 -5.89 16.78 -20.00
N VAL A 81 -5.60 15.47 -20.01
CA VAL A 81 -6.35 14.47 -19.25
C VAL A 81 -6.05 14.62 -17.76
N ILE A 82 -4.78 14.72 -17.38
CA ILE A 82 -4.38 14.88 -15.96
C ILE A 82 -4.94 16.20 -15.42
N ASP A 83 -4.79 17.31 -16.13
CA ASP A 83 -5.32 18.61 -15.72
C ASP A 83 -6.86 18.59 -15.64
N GLY A 84 -7.52 17.89 -16.54
CA GLY A 84 -8.95 17.66 -16.50
C GLY A 84 -9.38 16.90 -15.24
N GLN A 85 -8.68 15.82 -14.91
CA GLN A 85 -8.95 15.02 -13.70
C GLN A 85 -8.64 15.83 -12.42
N MET A 86 -7.54 16.56 -12.38
CA MET A 86 -7.21 17.43 -11.24
C MET A 86 -8.31 18.47 -10.99
N ARG A 87 -8.79 19.15 -12.06
CA ARG A 87 -9.92 20.09 -11.95
C ARG A 87 -11.18 19.39 -11.44
N ARG A 88 -11.49 18.20 -11.95
CA ARG A 88 -12.63 17.41 -11.49
C ARG A 88 -12.54 17.07 -9.99
N TYR A 89 -11.40 16.55 -9.52
CA TYR A 89 -11.23 16.23 -8.09
C TYR A 89 -11.23 17.47 -7.20
N ALA A 90 -10.66 18.58 -7.67
CA ALA A 90 -10.73 19.85 -6.96
C ALA A 90 -12.19 20.36 -6.82
N ASP A 91 -13.01 20.21 -7.87
CA ASP A 91 -14.42 20.56 -7.83
C ASP A 91 -15.23 19.62 -6.93
N MET A 92 -15.00 18.31 -7.01
CA MET A 92 -15.60 17.34 -6.09
C MET A 92 -15.30 17.69 -4.62
N ARG A 93 -14.04 18.06 -4.31
CA ARG A 93 -13.62 18.49 -2.97
C ARG A 93 -14.37 19.74 -2.52
N LYS A 94 -14.50 20.75 -3.40
CA LYS A 94 -15.26 21.98 -3.11
C LYS A 94 -16.73 21.67 -2.80
N ARG A 95 -17.32 20.75 -3.55
CA ARG A 95 -18.72 20.33 -3.38
C ARG A 95 -18.93 19.27 -2.30
N ARG A 96 -17.88 18.92 -1.54
CA ARG A 96 -17.90 17.89 -0.50
C ARG A 96 -18.41 16.53 -0.99
N ARG A 97 -18.19 16.22 -2.27
CA ARG A 97 -18.48 14.89 -2.83
C ARG A 97 -17.37 13.93 -2.45
N GLN A 98 -17.69 12.66 -2.44
CA GLN A 98 -16.73 11.57 -2.21
C GLN A 98 -16.33 10.94 -3.53
N LEU A 99 -15.17 10.30 -3.57
CA LEU A 99 -14.64 9.54 -4.68
C LEU A 99 -14.81 8.04 -4.37
N GLU A 100 -15.24 7.26 -5.34
CA GLU A 100 -15.30 5.80 -5.19
C GLU A 100 -13.92 5.18 -5.09
N ALA A 101 -13.78 4.16 -4.24
CA ALA A 101 -12.50 3.45 -4.05
C ALA A 101 -12.04 2.76 -5.34
N SER A 102 -12.96 2.27 -6.15
CA SER A 102 -12.71 1.70 -7.48
C SER A 102 -12.01 2.68 -8.42
N GLU A 103 -12.46 3.93 -8.47
CA GLU A 103 -11.84 4.97 -9.31
C GLU A 103 -10.43 5.32 -8.82
N PHE A 104 -10.23 5.38 -7.52
CA PHE A 104 -8.90 5.58 -6.95
C PHE A 104 -7.98 4.40 -7.20
N LEU A 105 -8.49 3.18 -7.13
CA LEU A 105 -7.75 1.96 -7.48
C LEU A 105 -7.25 2.00 -8.93
N ASP A 106 -8.10 2.41 -9.86
CA ASP A 106 -7.71 2.50 -11.27
C ASP A 106 -6.62 3.55 -11.50
N LEU A 107 -6.67 4.66 -10.76
CA LEU A 107 -5.60 5.66 -10.76
C LEU A 107 -4.28 5.10 -10.22
N LEU A 108 -4.32 4.36 -9.11
CA LEU A 108 -3.14 3.69 -8.56
C LEU A 108 -2.54 2.70 -9.56
N ARG A 109 -3.39 1.88 -10.21
CA ARG A 109 -2.99 0.91 -11.25
C ARG A 109 -2.32 1.60 -12.44
N LEU A 110 -2.84 2.75 -12.87
CA LEU A 110 -2.27 3.51 -13.97
C LEU A 110 -0.86 4.00 -13.63
N ILE A 111 -0.69 4.56 -12.43
CA ILE A 111 0.61 5.07 -11.96
C ILE A 111 1.59 3.92 -11.70
N ALA A 112 1.15 2.79 -11.16
CA ALA A 112 1.99 1.63 -10.88
C ALA A 112 2.71 1.05 -12.11
N ARG A 113 2.19 1.32 -13.32
CA ARG A 113 2.85 0.91 -14.59
C ARG A 113 4.05 1.77 -14.98
N ARG A 114 4.28 2.87 -14.31
CA ARG A 114 5.38 3.79 -14.60
C ARG A 114 6.69 3.29 -13.96
N PRO A 115 7.84 3.53 -14.60
CA PRO A 115 9.14 3.15 -14.03
C PRO A 115 9.48 3.95 -12.77
N ASP A 116 8.93 5.16 -12.61
CA ASP A 116 9.11 6.08 -11.49
C ASP A 116 7.93 6.04 -10.49
N ALA A 117 7.03 5.06 -10.60
CA ALA A 117 5.84 4.92 -9.77
C ALA A 117 6.13 5.05 -8.28
N ARG A 118 7.23 4.45 -7.81
CA ARG A 118 7.65 4.51 -6.42
C ARG A 118 7.87 5.94 -5.94
N MET A 119 8.56 6.77 -6.73
CA MET A 119 8.81 8.17 -6.40
C MET A 119 7.51 8.96 -6.28
N VAL A 120 6.57 8.72 -7.21
CA VAL A 120 5.25 9.37 -7.19
C VAL A 120 4.48 8.99 -5.94
N PHE A 121 4.43 7.70 -5.59
CA PHE A 121 3.72 7.23 -4.40
C PHE A 121 4.33 7.74 -3.10
N GLU A 122 5.66 7.76 -2.99
CA GLU A 122 6.37 8.30 -1.83
C GLU A 122 6.10 9.80 -1.68
N ALA A 123 6.20 10.59 -2.77
CA ALA A 123 5.91 12.02 -2.76
C ALA A 123 4.45 12.33 -2.38
N ALA A 124 3.50 11.55 -2.93
CA ALA A 124 2.09 11.70 -2.59
C ALA A 124 1.83 11.35 -1.11
N GLY A 125 2.46 10.30 -0.61
CA GLY A 125 2.35 9.89 0.79
C GLY A 125 2.88 10.97 1.74
N ASP A 126 4.05 11.53 1.47
CA ASP A 126 4.64 12.61 2.28
C ASP A 126 3.70 13.82 2.36
N ARG A 127 3.11 14.24 1.25
CA ARG A 127 2.15 15.34 1.24
C ARG A 127 0.90 15.02 2.04
N LEU A 128 0.32 13.83 1.84
CA LEU A 128 -0.90 13.41 2.55
C LEU A 128 -0.67 13.34 4.07
N GLY A 129 0.46 12.78 4.52
CA GLY A 129 0.83 12.73 5.92
C GLY A 129 1.03 14.11 6.52
N SER A 130 1.72 15.01 5.80
CA SER A 130 1.96 16.39 6.21
C SER A 130 0.66 17.21 6.28
N GLU A 131 -0.23 17.08 5.27
CA GLU A 131 -1.54 17.73 5.30
C GLU A 131 -2.40 17.21 6.45
N TYR A 132 -2.35 15.92 6.73
CA TYR A 132 -3.08 15.34 7.84
C TYR A 132 -2.68 15.98 9.18
N VAL A 133 -1.38 16.15 9.41
CA VAL A 133 -0.85 16.78 10.64
C VAL A 133 -1.19 18.26 10.68
N SER A 134 -1.11 18.98 9.56
CA SER A 134 -1.40 20.43 9.50
C SER A 134 -2.83 20.78 9.92
N ARG A 135 -3.76 19.84 9.79
CA ARG A 135 -5.15 19.97 10.27
C ARG A 135 -5.31 19.70 11.77
N THR A 136 -4.24 19.22 12.43
CA THR A 136 -4.26 18.98 13.88
C THR A 136 -3.96 20.30 14.61
N PRO A 137 -4.74 20.70 15.62
CA PRO A 137 -4.51 21.94 16.35
C PRO A 137 -3.09 21.99 16.94
N ARG A 138 -2.38 23.09 16.74
CA ARG A 138 -0.98 23.29 17.25
C ARG A 138 -0.87 23.09 18.76
N ALA A 139 -1.89 23.51 19.53
CA ALA A 139 -1.95 23.31 20.96
C ALA A 139 -1.90 21.81 21.36
N ALA A 140 -2.50 20.93 20.56
CA ALA A 140 -2.44 19.49 20.80
C ALA A 140 -1.02 18.93 20.59
N GLY A 141 -0.24 19.51 19.67
CA GLY A 141 1.16 19.13 19.44
C GLY A 141 2.07 19.46 20.62
N PHE A 142 1.90 20.65 21.22
CA PHE A 142 2.65 21.06 22.40
C PHE A 142 2.30 20.19 23.63
N ALA A 143 1.02 20.02 23.92
CA ALA A 143 0.55 19.16 25.02
C ALA A 143 1.05 17.71 24.88
N ARG A 144 1.16 17.22 23.63
CA ARG A 144 1.66 15.87 23.36
C ARG A 144 3.14 15.71 23.69
N ARG A 145 4.00 16.71 23.40
CA ARG A 145 5.43 16.66 23.74
C ARG A 145 5.70 16.53 25.25
N LEU A 146 4.81 17.09 26.06
CA LEU A 146 4.88 17.00 27.51
C LEU A 146 4.21 15.74 28.09
N SER A 147 3.60 14.92 27.23
CA SER A 147 2.85 13.74 27.66
C SER A 147 3.76 12.53 27.84
N PRO A 148 3.43 11.59 28.75
CA PRO A 148 4.15 10.34 28.91
C PRO A 148 4.25 9.55 27.61
N ALA A 149 5.34 8.78 27.43
CA ALA A 149 5.60 8.01 26.21
C ALA A 149 4.43 7.09 25.78
N GLY A 150 3.78 6.45 26.75
CA GLY A 150 2.60 5.60 26.47
C GLY A 150 1.40 6.36 25.89
N PHE A 151 1.20 7.63 26.30
CA PHE A 151 0.16 8.48 25.73
C PHE A 151 0.52 8.94 24.30
N ARG A 152 1.79 9.36 24.09
CA ARG A 152 2.30 9.77 22.78
C ARG A 152 2.15 8.63 21.76
N ARG A 153 2.57 7.41 22.15
CA ARG A 153 2.43 6.21 21.33
C ARG A 153 0.98 5.91 20.96
N ARG A 154 0.07 5.93 21.93
CA ARG A 154 -1.37 5.72 21.67
C ARG A 154 -1.94 6.77 20.74
N SER A 155 -1.54 8.02 20.93
CA SER A 155 -1.91 9.12 20.05
C SER A 155 -1.39 8.92 18.63
N LEU A 156 -0.12 8.54 18.46
CA LEU A 156 0.48 8.26 17.17
C LEU A 156 -0.29 7.16 16.42
N LEU A 157 -0.46 5.99 17.03
CA LEU A 157 -1.18 4.88 16.41
C LEU A 157 -2.61 5.25 15.99
N ARG A 158 -3.29 6.10 16.76
CA ARG A 158 -4.61 6.61 16.38
C ARG A 158 -4.56 7.48 15.13
N HIS A 159 -3.53 8.30 14.98
CA HIS A 159 -3.34 9.14 13.79
C HIS A 159 -2.98 8.29 12.57
N LEU A 160 -2.04 7.36 12.70
CA LEU A 160 -1.65 6.45 11.62
C LEU A 160 -2.83 5.59 11.15
N ARG A 161 -3.63 5.08 12.08
CA ARG A 161 -4.85 4.36 11.73
C ARG A 161 -5.80 5.20 10.86
N ARG A 162 -6.04 6.46 11.21
CA ARG A 162 -6.89 7.35 10.43
C ARG A 162 -6.30 7.67 9.05
N VAL A 163 -4.98 7.78 8.95
CA VAL A 163 -4.30 7.91 7.65
C VAL A 163 -4.53 6.66 6.81
N ALA A 164 -4.38 5.47 7.38
CA ALA A 164 -4.67 4.21 6.69
C ALA A 164 -6.13 4.13 6.24
N GLU A 165 -7.10 4.49 7.10
CA GLU A 165 -8.53 4.54 6.77
C GLU A 165 -8.82 5.50 5.60
N SER A 166 -8.08 6.60 5.48
CA SER A 166 -8.24 7.56 4.39
C SER A 166 -7.66 7.10 3.05
N LEU A 167 -6.67 6.19 3.07
CA LEU A 167 -5.97 5.68 1.90
C LEU A 167 -6.48 4.30 1.45
N SER A 168 -7.14 3.58 2.32
CA SER A 168 -7.67 2.25 2.07
C SER A 168 -9.04 2.08 2.72
N PRO A 169 -10.08 2.76 2.18
CA PRO A 169 -11.43 2.63 2.68
C PRO A 169 -11.97 1.21 2.46
N GLY A 170 -12.84 0.74 3.34
CA GLY A 170 -13.39 -0.61 3.29
C GLY A 170 -12.44 -1.70 3.82
N SER A 171 -11.17 -1.40 4.07
CA SER A 171 -10.18 -2.34 4.59
C SER A 171 -10.35 -2.63 6.07
N ALA A 172 -10.01 -3.85 6.50
CA ALA A 172 -9.95 -4.18 7.91
C ALA A 172 -8.63 -3.69 8.53
N ILE A 173 -8.70 -2.59 9.28
CA ILE A 173 -7.52 -1.93 9.86
C ILE A 173 -7.46 -2.21 11.35
N ARG A 174 -6.33 -2.76 11.80
CA ARG A 174 -6.05 -3.03 13.21
C ARG A 174 -4.78 -2.31 13.65
N SER A 175 -4.72 -1.94 14.92
CA SER A 175 -3.52 -1.35 15.53
C SER A 175 -3.15 -2.14 16.77
N ASP A 176 -1.89 -2.57 16.87
CA ASP A 176 -1.36 -3.17 18.07
C ASP A 176 -0.69 -2.10 18.94
N ARG A 177 -0.91 -2.21 20.26
CA ARG A 177 -0.33 -1.31 21.25
C ARG A 177 0.86 -1.93 21.99
N ALA A 178 0.90 -3.25 22.09
CA ALA A 178 2.02 -3.96 22.71
C ALA A 178 3.24 -3.87 21.78
N ASP A 179 3.01 -4.14 20.50
CA ASP A 179 3.97 -3.96 19.43
C ASP A 179 3.44 -2.90 18.44
N PRO A 180 4.00 -1.65 18.42
CA PRO A 180 3.38 -0.55 17.71
C PRO A 180 3.34 -0.81 16.21
N SER A 181 2.22 -1.31 15.76
CA SER A 181 2.00 -1.66 14.37
C SER A 181 0.58 -1.32 13.90
N ILE A 182 0.46 -1.15 12.60
CA ILE A 182 -0.80 -1.02 11.87
C ILE A 182 -0.86 -2.14 10.85
N SER A 183 -1.88 -2.98 10.93
CA SER A 183 -2.16 -3.98 9.90
C SER A 183 -3.41 -3.60 9.11
N VAL A 184 -3.36 -3.84 7.81
CA VAL A 184 -4.43 -3.54 6.85
C VAL A 184 -4.65 -4.77 6.00
N ALA A 185 -5.81 -5.39 6.12
CA ALA A 185 -6.22 -6.48 5.24
C ALA A 185 -7.11 -5.91 4.11
N HIS A 186 -6.94 -6.43 2.90
CA HIS A 186 -7.51 -5.88 1.66
C HIS A 186 -7.04 -4.45 1.39
N CYS A 187 -5.72 -4.26 1.51
CA CYS A 187 -5.06 -2.98 1.34
C CYS A 187 -5.19 -2.49 -0.10
N LEU A 188 -5.90 -1.38 -0.31
CA LEU A 188 -6.20 -0.85 -1.65
C LEU A 188 -4.94 -0.63 -2.52
N PRO A 189 -3.86 0.01 -2.02
CA PRO A 189 -2.61 0.10 -2.76
C PRO A 189 -1.98 -1.26 -3.10
N ALA A 190 -2.09 -2.27 -2.23
CA ALA A 190 -1.55 -3.60 -2.52
C ALA A 190 -2.33 -4.33 -3.61
N VAL A 191 -3.65 -4.10 -3.71
CA VAL A 191 -4.49 -4.63 -4.79
C VAL A 191 -4.19 -3.96 -6.14
N ALA A 192 -3.70 -2.71 -6.10
CA ALA A 192 -3.38 -1.96 -7.30
C ALA A 192 -2.11 -2.45 -8.01
N ASP A 193 -1.15 -2.98 -7.26
CA ASP A 193 0.22 -3.19 -7.72
C ASP A 193 0.84 -4.47 -7.13
N ASP A 194 1.16 -5.41 -7.99
CA ASP A 194 1.75 -6.71 -7.62
C ASP A 194 3.22 -6.58 -7.15
N THR A 195 3.87 -5.43 -7.36
CA THR A 195 5.25 -5.17 -6.92
C THR A 195 5.32 -4.63 -5.48
N GLY A 196 4.21 -4.10 -4.98
CA GLY A 196 4.11 -3.45 -3.67
C GLY A 196 4.64 -2.02 -3.64
N SER A 197 5.00 -1.42 -4.80
CA SER A 197 5.46 -0.04 -4.87
C SER A 197 4.37 0.94 -4.45
N ALA A 198 3.10 0.65 -4.78
CA ALA A 198 1.98 1.48 -4.39
C ALA A 198 1.76 1.56 -2.87
N CYS A 199 2.17 0.54 -2.10
CA CYS A 199 2.16 0.60 -0.64
C CYS A 199 3.13 1.65 -0.06
N GLY A 200 4.07 2.13 -0.88
CA GLY A 200 4.95 3.25 -0.55
C GLY A 200 4.19 4.52 -0.14
N ILE A 201 2.99 4.74 -0.71
CA ILE A 201 2.14 5.89 -0.34
C ILE A 201 1.75 5.86 1.16
N ILE A 202 1.40 4.69 1.70
CA ILE A 202 1.05 4.56 3.13
C ILE A 202 2.30 4.68 3.99
N THR A 203 3.41 4.07 3.58
CA THR A 203 4.68 4.12 4.31
C THR A 203 5.18 5.56 4.45
N ALA A 204 5.18 6.32 3.35
CA ALA A 204 5.58 7.73 3.35
C ALA A 204 4.59 8.58 4.16
N ALA A 205 3.28 8.37 4.01
CA ALA A 205 2.28 9.09 4.79
C ALA A 205 2.40 8.84 6.30
N PHE A 206 2.72 7.62 6.71
CA PHE A 206 2.97 7.30 8.12
C PHE A 206 4.23 7.98 8.62
N THR A 207 5.31 7.96 7.84
CA THR A 207 6.58 8.61 8.17
C THR A 207 6.39 10.12 8.34
N ALA A 208 5.76 10.77 7.36
CA ALA A 208 5.48 12.20 7.41
C ALA A 208 4.55 12.57 8.57
N CYS A 209 3.53 11.74 8.84
CA CYS A 209 2.63 11.93 9.97
C CYS A 209 3.38 11.81 11.30
N ALA A 210 4.23 10.80 11.48
CA ALA A 210 5.04 10.62 12.68
C ALA A 210 5.97 11.83 12.90
N HIS A 211 6.71 12.25 11.88
CA HIS A 211 7.58 13.43 11.90
C HIS A 211 6.82 14.70 12.27
N GLY A 212 5.71 14.96 11.61
CA GLY A 212 4.88 16.14 11.87
C GLY A 212 4.29 16.17 13.28
N LEU A 213 4.13 14.99 13.88
CA LEU A 213 3.76 14.85 15.29
C LEU A 213 4.97 14.92 16.25
N GLY A 214 6.18 15.15 15.76
CA GLY A 214 7.41 15.28 16.55
C GLY A 214 8.01 13.96 16.98
N GLU A 215 7.73 12.86 16.26
CA GLU A 215 8.29 11.55 16.52
C GLU A 215 9.24 11.15 15.38
N SER A 216 10.53 11.07 15.67
CA SER A 216 11.55 10.60 14.71
C SER A 216 11.64 9.09 14.71
N THR A 217 10.54 8.44 14.36
CA THR A 217 10.40 7.00 14.44
C THR A 217 10.39 6.39 13.03
N PRO A 218 11.29 5.47 12.69
CA PRO A 218 11.27 4.80 11.40
C PRO A 218 10.02 3.92 11.27
N VAL A 219 9.39 4.01 10.10
CA VAL A 219 8.27 3.16 9.71
C VAL A 219 8.78 2.12 8.74
N ARG A 220 8.51 0.83 9.02
CA ARG A 220 8.88 -0.30 8.17
C ARG A 220 7.64 -1.00 7.66
N HIS A 221 7.71 -1.57 6.48
CA HIS A 221 6.65 -2.36 5.86
C HIS A 221 7.12 -3.80 5.62
N PRO A 222 7.20 -4.64 6.68
CA PRO A 222 7.78 -5.98 6.60
C PRO A 222 6.89 -6.98 5.86
N ARG A 223 5.56 -6.86 5.92
CA ARG A 223 4.61 -7.75 5.23
C ARG A 223 3.72 -6.96 4.27
N CYS A 224 3.44 -7.55 3.10
CA CYS A 224 2.65 -6.93 2.05
C CYS A 224 1.83 -7.96 1.28
N GLU A 225 0.53 -7.71 1.14
CA GLU A 225 -0.38 -8.57 0.34
C GLU A 225 0.10 -8.72 -1.11
N SER A 226 0.69 -7.68 -1.71
CA SER A 226 1.28 -7.76 -3.06
C SER A 226 2.43 -8.78 -3.14
N ARG A 227 3.09 -9.09 -2.03
CA ARG A 227 4.17 -10.07 -1.95
C ARG A 227 3.71 -11.45 -1.49
N GLY A 228 2.39 -11.64 -1.33
CA GLY A 228 1.78 -12.91 -0.94
C GLY A 228 1.53 -13.07 0.56
N ASP A 229 1.71 -12.02 1.36
CA ASP A 229 1.32 -12.06 2.77
C ASP A 229 -0.21 -11.91 2.93
N ASP A 230 -0.76 -12.38 4.05
CA ASP A 230 -2.21 -12.31 4.34
C ASP A 230 -2.73 -10.89 4.54
N GLN A 231 -1.85 -9.96 4.91
CA GLN A 231 -2.16 -8.56 5.16
C GLN A 231 -0.91 -7.69 5.02
N CYS A 232 -1.12 -6.42 4.74
CA CYS A 232 -0.06 -5.42 4.86
C CYS A 232 0.19 -5.09 6.33
N LEU A 233 1.45 -5.02 6.76
CA LEU A 233 1.84 -4.67 8.13
C LEU A 233 2.87 -3.56 8.11
N TRP A 234 2.60 -2.48 8.85
CA TRP A 234 3.56 -1.41 9.11
C TRP A 234 3.94 -1.41 10.58
N GLU A 235 5.24 -1.54 10.83
CA GLU A 235 5.82 -1.43 12.16
C GLU A 235 6.36 -0.03 12.39
N VAL A 236 6.08 0.49 13.57
CA VAL A 236 6.58 1.79 14.02
C VAL A 236 7.57 1.51 15.15
N ALA A 237 8.85 1.78 14.92
CA ALA A 237 9.87 1.49 15.93
C ALA A 237 9.52 2.14 17.29
N PRO A 238 9.94 1.56 18.41
CA PRO A 238 9.67 2.11 19.73
C PRO A 238 10.15 3.56 19.83
N LEU A 239 9.35 4.42 20.46
CA LEU A 239 9.76 5.78 20.78
C LEU A 239 10.98 5.72 21.70
N GLN A 240 12.07 6.36 21.28
CA GLN A 240 13.23 6.53 22.18
C GLN A 240 12.82 7.48 23.30
N ASN A 241 13.11 7.08 24.54
CA ASN A 241 12.85 7.87 25.75
C ASN A 241 13.75 9.09 25.82
#